data_06d0a79167f8f6b0d55c387711ecfe7b
#
_entry.id   06d0a79167f8f6b0d55c387711ecfe7b
#
_cell.length_a   1.000
_cell.length_b   1.000
_cell.length_c   1.000
_cell.angle_alpha   90.00
_cell.angle_beta   90.00
_cell.angle_gamma   90.00
#
_symmetry.space_group_name_H-M   'P 1'
#
loop_
_entity.id
_entity.type
_entity.pdbx_description
1 polymer ?
#
loop_
_entity_poly.entity_id
_entity_poly.type
_entity_poly.pdbx_seq_one_letter_code
_entity_poly.pdbx_strand_id
1 'polypeptide(L)'
;TYTHAIRPTDDGHCPFLINKLCHIHATRGEHVKPLICGLFPYSFNSTPSGVYLTVSFRSNAVLGNAGTPLTEQIDTLKEKFAVYNTLYTARSVIWDAIKLTVDKPITWEQYLDYEKGILAALTREDLSLKEKIFAASDSLFKDLNKPPMPDTIAPPKGLDKKFLAGLFALYFPNDPKYLNKDVVFNGISFALDLALKSPKFKVVNRSYSFEELNNFPWPENNAESKEIDDLLTRFLYSRVFGKWYFGGGFAQLSVIAGFHHLALLMPLMRMHAAGLAIARGAAKVELIDVMVTVRQLEEKVQEAVLDGYSAALWELILF
;
A
#
# COMPACT_ATOMS: atom_id res chain seq x y z
N THR A 1 11.98 18.50 19.07
CA THR A 1 10.87 18.89 19.98
C THR A 1 10.05 19.94 19.24
N TYR A 2 8.78 19.67 18.94
CA TYR A 2 7.88 20.66 18.34
C TYR A 2 7.33 21.56 19.43
N THR A 3 7.42 22.87 19.23
CA THR A 3 6.88 23.88 20.15
C THR A 3 5.42 24.20 19.87
N HIS A 4 4.97 23.96 18.62
CA HIS A 4 3.60 24.24 18.17
C HIS A 4 3.12 23.16 17.20
N ALA A 5 1.84 22.84 17.25
CA ALA A 5 1.17 21.95 16.30
C ALA A 5 -0.12 22.61 15.78
N ILE A 6 -0.46 22.33 14.53
CA ILE A 6 -1.75 22.74 13.98
C ILE A 6 -2.81 21.80 14.55
N ARG A 7 -3.75 22.34 15.31
CA ARG A 7 -4.88 21.55 15.83
C ARG A 7 -5.86 21.27 14.69
N PRO A 8 -6.20 20.01 14.43
CA PRO A 8 -7.28 19.67 13.51
C PRO A 8 -8.61 20.27 13.98
N THR A 9 -9.52 20.50 13.04
CA THR A 9 -10.93 20.78 13.33
C THR A 9 -11.60 19.59 14.04
N ASP A 10 -12.79 19.78 14.62
CA ASP A 10 -13.49 18.72 15.36
C ASP A 10 -13.84 17.50 14.49
N ASP A 11 -13.95 17.69 13.18
CA ASP A 11 -14.13 16.64 12.17
C ASP A 11 -12.80 16.07 11.66
N GLY A 12 -11.67 16.42 12.28
CA GLY A 12 -10.34 15.88 11.98
C GLY A 12 -9.64 16.45 10.76
N HIS A 13 -10.19 17.50 10.15
CA HIS A 13 -9.59 18.13 8.97
C HIS A 13 -8.58 19.23 9.33
N CYS A 14 -7.76 19.59 8.34
CA CYS A 14 -6.87 20.73 8.45
C CYS A 14 -7.68 22.04 8.55
N PRO A 15 -7.43 22.92 9.55
CA PRO A 15 -8.18 24.17 9.71
C PRO A 15 -7.98 25.16 8.55
N PHE A 16 -6.95 24.95 7.73
CA PHE A 16 -6.72 25.75 6.52
C PHE A 16 -7.37 25.15 5.27
N LEU A 17 -8.16 24.08 5.40
CA LEU A 17 -8.91 23.51 4.29
C LEU A 17 -10.28 24.20 4.18
N ILE A 18 -10.43 25.12 3.23
CA ILE A 18 -11.66 25.86 2.97
C ILE A 18 -12.16 25.49 1.57
N ASN A 19 -13.41 25.07 1.46
CA ASN A 19 -14.00 24.61 0.19
C ASN A 19 -13.14 23.59 -0.56
N LYS A 20 -12.56 22.64 0.19
CA LYS A 20 -11.65 21.59 -0.32
C LYS A 20 -10.32 22.10 -0.89
N LEU A 21 -9.98 23.37 -0.69
CA LEU A 21 -8.73 23.99 -1.11
C LEU A 21 -7.92 24.46 0.09
N CYS A 22 -6.60 24.37 0.00
CA CYS A 22 -5.72 24.93 1.02
C CYS A 22 -5.75 26.46 0.96
N HIS A 23 -6.31 27.10 1.97
CA HIS A 23 -6.42 28.56 2.04
C HIS A 23 -5.06 29.28 2.01
N ILE A 24 -4.06 28.72 2.67
CA ILE A 24 -2.68 29.27 2.64
C ILE A 24 -2.17 29.28 1.19
N HIS A 25 -2.33 28.17 0.48
CA HIS A 25 -1.91 28.09 -0.92
C HIS A 25 -2.66 29.10 -1.81
N ALA A 26 -3.97 29.16 -1.66
CA ALA A 26 -4.82 30.00 -2.50
C ALA A 26 -4.58 31.51 -2.28
N THR A 27 -4.22 31.94 -1.06
CA THR A 27 -4.09 33.36 -0.70
C THR A 27 -2.66 33.86 -0.63
N ARG A 28 -1.69 33.00 -0.33
CA ARG A 28 -0.30 33.38 -0.08
C ARG A 28 0.71 32.63 -0.97
N GLY A 29 0.27 31.64 -1.74
CA GLY A 29 1.13 30.81 -2.60
C GLY A 29 1.74 29.61 -1.90
N GLU A 30 2.39 28.74 -2.69
CA GLU A 30 2.96 27.48 -2.20
C GLU A 30 4.13 27.72 -1.23
N HIS A 31 4.93 28.74 -1.44
CA HIS A 31 6.16 29.02 -0.69
C HIS A 31 5.93 29.36 0.79
N VAL A 32 4.72 29.74 1.20
CA VAL A 32 4.36 29.98 2.61
C VAL A 32 3.70 28.79 3.28
N LYS A 33 3.51 27.68 2.57
CA LYS A 33 3.01 26.46 3.20
C LYS A 33 4.03 25.92 4.23
N PRO A 34 3.56 25.28 5.31
CA PRO A 34 4.46 24.45 6.13
C PRO A 34 5.26 23.51 5.24
N LEU A 35 6.56 23.35 5.49
CA LEU A 35 7.47 22.56 4.63
C LEU A 35 6.93 21.15 4.34
N ILE A 36 6.38 20.49 5.35
CA ILE A 36 5.77 19.15 5.20
C ILE A 36 4.57 19.15 4.23
N CYS A 37 3.77 20.23 4.22
CA CYS A 37 2.65 20.36 3.29
C CYS A 37 3.12 20.68 1.86
N GLY A 38 4.28 21.32 1.72
CA GLY A 38 4.93 21.58 0.44
C GLY A 38 5.57 20.35 -0.17
N LEU A 39 5.92 19.34 0.65
CA LEU A 39 6.46 18.06 0.18
C LEU A 39 5.37 17.11 -0.32
N PHE A 40 4.14 17.22 0.17
CA PHE A 40 3.05 16.35 -0.30
C PHE A 40 2.72 16.64 -1.79
N PRO A 41 2.55 15.63 -2.63
CA PRO A 41 2.45 14.19 -2.34
C PRO A 41 3.77 13.40 -2.52
N TYR A 42 4.90 14.05 -2.59
CA TYR A 42 6.19 13.41 -2.92
C TYR A 42 6.78 12.65 -1.74
N SER A 43 7.35 11.48 -2.01
CA SER A 43 8.12 10.65 -1.08
C SER A 43 9.46 10.30 -1.70
N PHE A 44 10.54 10.51 -0.94
CA PHE A 44 11.91 10.25 -1.38
C PHE A 44 12.50 9.08 -0.61
N ASN A 45 13.20 8.20 -1.32
CA ASN A 45 13.92 7.09 -0.75
C ASN A 45 15.36 7.08 -1.26
N SER A 46 16.32 7.33 -0.37
CA SER A 46 17.75 7.32 -0.69
C SER A 46 18.27 5.88 -0.69
N THR A 47 18.96 5.49 -1.75
CA THR A 47 19.49 4.15 -1.99
C THR A 47 20.93 4.22 -2.48
N PRO A 48 21.68 3.10 -2.54
CA PRO A 48 23.03 3.08 -3.10
C PRO A 48 23.14 3.56 -4.55
N SER A 49 22.09 3.40 -5.36
CA SER A 49 22.08 3.83 -6.77
C SER A 49 21.44 5.21 -6.99
N GLY A 50 21.07 5.93 -5.95
CA GLY A 50 20.49 7.27 -6.04
C GLY A 50 19.19 7.43 -5.27
N VAL A 51 18.48 8.52 -5.56
CA VAL A 51 17.22 8.86 -4.89
C VAL A 51 16.05 8.44 -5.75
N TYR A 52 15.19 7.59 -5.21
CA TYR A 52 13.95 7.19 -5.85
C TYR A 52 12.80 8.05 -5.33
N LEU A 53 12.03 8.59 -6.27
CA LEU A 53 10.86 9.41 -5.99
C LEU A 53 9.60 8.61 -6.26
N THR A 54 8.68 8.64 -5.32
CA THR A 54 7.31 8.16 -5.48
C THR A 54 6.30 9.22 -5.07
N VAL A 55 5.04 8.98 -5.34
CA VAL A 55 3.95 9.88 -4.99
C VAL A 55 2.89 9.14 -4.16
N SER A 56 2.32 9.83 -3.19
CA SER A 56 1.32 9.26 -2.29
C SER A 56 -0.07 9.21 -2.95
N PHE A 57 -0.68 8.03 -2.92
CA PHE A 57 -2.06 7.79 -3.38
C PHE A 57 -3.13 8.38 -2.44
N ARG A 58 -2.74 9.11 -1.41
CA ARG A 58 -3.64 10.00 -0.65
C ARG A 58 -4.05 11.23 -1.46
N SER A 59 -3.30 11.57 -2.50
CA SER A 59 -3.60 12.68 -3.43
C SER A 59 -4.64 12.29 -4.46
N ASN A 60 -5.69 13.11 -4.62
CA ASN A 60 -6.69 12.92 -5.66
C ASN A 60 -6.09 12.98 -7.08
N ALA A 61 -5.11 13.84 -7.30
CA ALA A 61 -4.41 13.94 -8.58
C ALA A 61 -3.67 12.65 -8.91
N VAL A 62 -3.00 12.04 -7.94
CA VAL A 62 -2.30 10.76 -8.10
C VAL A 62 -3.29 9.62 -8.35
N LEU A 63 -4.40 9.56 -7.59
CA LEU A 63 -5.45 8.56 -7.81
C LEU A 63 -6.04 8.66 -9.22
N GLY A 64 -6.35 9.87 -9.67
CA GLY A 64 -6.92 10.13 -10.99
C GLY A 64 -5.89 10.20 -12.13
N ASN A 65 -4.61 9.90 -11.86
CA ASN A 65 -3.51 10.02 -12.83
C ASN A 65 -3.49 11.38 -13.56
N ALA A 66 -3.68 12.46 -12.80
CA ALA A 66 -3.80 13.82 -13.32
C ALA A 66 -2.63 14.70 -12.87
N GLY A 67 -2.23 15.62 -13.70
CA GLY A 67 -1.15 16.57 -13.45
C GLY A 67 0.01 16.43 -14.43
N THR A 68 1.07 17.19 -14.19
CA THR A 68 2.28 17.17 -15.00
C THR A 68 3.11 15.92 -14.71
N PRO A 69 3.63 15.21 -15.71
CA PRO A 69 4.51 14.08 -15.51
C PRO A 69 5.71 14.42 -14.62
N LEU A 70 6.11 13.50 -13.73
CA LEU A 70 7.22 13.73 -12.80
C LEU A 70 8.54 13.98 -13.53
N THR A 71 8.73 13.40 -14.70
CA THR A 71 9.91 13.58 -15.55
C THR A 71 10.07 15.02 -16.08
N GLU A 72 8.97 15.77 -16.14
CA GLU A 72 8.96 17.17 -16.56
C GLU A 72 9.17 18.13 -15.39
N GLN A 73 9.19 17.63 -14.16
CA GLN A 73 9.29 18.43 -12.92
C GLN A 73 10.64 18.28 -12.21
N ILE A 74 11.68 17.77 -12.88
CA ILE A 74 12.93 17.32 -12.24
C ILE A 74 13.58 18.42 -11.38
N ASP A 75 13.61 19.65 -11.83
CA ASP A 75 14.25 20.75 -11.08
C ASP A 75 13.47 21.12 -9.82
N THR A 76 12.14 21.22 -9.92
CA THR A 76 11.27 21.40 -8.75
C THR A 76 11.39 20.24 -7.77
N LEU A 77 11.55 19.01 -8.26
CA LEU A 77 11.72 17.82 -7.42
C LEU A 77 13.07 17.80 -6.70
N LYS A 78 14.14 18.29 -7.32
CA LYS A 78 15.44 18.48 -6.66
C LYS A 78 15.34 19.49 -5.50
N GLU A 79 14.65 20.61 -5.72
CA GLU A 79 14.40 21.61 -4.65
C GLU A 79 13.60 20.98 -3.50
N LYS A 80 12.54 20.22 -3.80
CA LYS A 80 11.76 19.52 -2.79
C LYS A 80 12.58 18.45 -2.06
N PHE A 81 13.48 17.76 -2.74
CA PHE A 81 14.38 16.80 -2.09
C PHE A 81 15.37 17.51 -1.13
N ALA A 82 15.88 18.68 -1.50
CA ALA A 82 16.72 19.48 -0.58
C ALA A 82 15.94 19.84 0.70
N VAL A 83 14.68 20.27 0.57
CA VAL A 83 13.80 20.52 1.72
C VAL A 83 13.55 19.25 2.53
N TYR A 84 13.28 18.12 1.87
CA TYR A 84 13.08 16.84 2.53
C TYR A 84 14.27 16.46 3.42
N ASN A 85 15.49 16.62 2.93
CA ASN A 85 16.70 16.31 3.68
C ASN A 85 16.92 17.22 4.92
N THR A 86 16.32 18.42 4.94
CA THR A 86 16.36 19.28 6.14
C THR A 86 15.37 18.84 7.22
N LEU A 87 14.27 18.21 6.84
CA LEU A 87 13.21 17.76 7.76
C LEU A 87 13.44 16.34 8.29
N TYR A 88 13.99 15.49 7.46
CA TYR A 88 14.19 14.09 7.76
C TYR A 88 15.68 13.79 7.75
N THR A 89 16.28 13.63 8.93
CA THR A 89 17.60 12.98 9.04
C THR A 89 17.49 11.62 8.34
N ALA A 90 18.41 11.37 7.42
CA ALA A 90 18.43 10.15 6.63
C ALA A 90 18.21 8.95 7.56
N ARG A 91 17.08 8.24 7.39
CA ARG A 91 16.94 6.91 7.98
C ARG A 91 18.05 6.10 7.35
N SER A 92 18.96 5.62 8.15
CA SER A 92 19.99 4.69 7.70
C SER A 92 19.30 3.36 7.38
N VAL A 93 18.71 3.28 6.18
CA VAL A 93 18.27 2.00 5.64
C VAL A 93 19.53 1.22 5.34
N ILE A 94 19.69 0.07 5.98
CA ILE A 94 20.84 -0.80 5.76
C ILE A 94 20.56 -1.59 4.47
N TRP A 95 20.91 -1.01 3.34
CA TRP A 95 20.79 -1.66 2.03
C TRP A 95 21.71 -2.88 1.87
N ASP A 96 22.75 -2.99 2.69
CA ASP A 96 23.67 -4.14 2.70
C ASP A 96 23.05 -5.42 3.33
N ALA A 97 21.87 -5.31 3.94
CA ALA A 97 21.19 -6.42 4.61
C ALA A 97 19.92 -6.88 3.85
N ILE A 98 19.90 -6.70 2.52
CA ILE A 98 18.76 -7.15 1.72
C ILE A 98 18.74 -8.69 1.69
N LYS A 99 17.55 -9.25 1.85
CA LYS A 99 17.31 -10.69 1.76
C LYS A 99 16.30 -10.98 0.66
N LEU A 100 16.61 -11.94 -0.20
CA LEU A 100 15.65 -12.47 -1.17
C LEU A 100 14.57 -13.31 -0.47
N THR A 101 15.04 -14.23 0.40
CA THR A 101 14.26 -15.00 1.38
C THR A 101 14.91 -14.79 2.76
N VAL A 102 14.27 -15.24 3.83
CA VAL A 102 14.77 -15.08 5.20
C VAL A 102 16.22 -15.57 5.39
N ASP A 103 16.61 -16.58 4.64
CA ASP A 103 17.91 -17.28 4.70
C ASP A 103 18.85 -16.94 3.52
N LYS A 104 18.39 -16.21 2.51
CA LYS A 104 19.19 -15.90 1.31
C LYS A 104 19.49 -14.39 1.20
N PRO A 105 20.63 -13.91 1.72
CA PRO A 105 21.05 -12.53 1.49
C PRO A 105 21.40 -12.31 0.03
N ILE A 106 21.19 -11.09 -0.45
CA ILE A 106 21.53 -10.67 -1.81
C ILE A 106 22.17 -9.29 -1.78
N THR A 107 22.96 -8.98 -2.83
CA THR A 107 23.54 -7.64 -3.01
C THR A 107 22.50 -6.66 -3.56
N TRP A 108 22.83 -5.37 -3.51
CA TRP A 108 22.00 -4.33 -4.11
C TRP A 108 21.82 -4.54 -5.63
N GLU A 109 22.87 -4.92 -6.34
CA GLU A 109 22.83 -5.19 -7.78
C GLU A 109 21.93 -6.39 -8.10
N GLN A 110 22.02 -7.46 -7.33
CA GLN A 110 21.13 -8.61 -7.45
C GLN A 110 19.66 -8.23 -7.20
N TYR A 111 19.42 -7.40 -6.19
CA TYR A 111 18.08 -6.86 -5.95
C TYR A 111 17.55 -6.08 -7.15
N LEU A 112 18.35 -5.17 -7.73
CA LEU A 112 17.93 -4.39 -8.90
C LEU A 112 17.57 -5.30 -10.10
N ASP A 113 18.22 -6.43 -10.23
CA ASP A 113 17.93 -7.41 -11.30
C ASP A 113 16.56 -8.09 -11.09
N TYR A 114 16.23 -8.44 -9.84
CA TYR A 114 14.87 -8.92 -9.49
C TYR A 114 13.82 -7.82 -9.68
N GLU A 115 14.08 -6.62 -9.20
CA GLU A 115 13.17 -5.47 -9.36
C GLU A 115 12.84 -5.21 -10.83
N LYS A 116 13.86 -5.24 -11.70
CA LYS A 116 13.67 -5.08 -13.15
C LYS A 116 12.67 -6.10 -13.71
N GLY A 117 12.76 -7.36 -13.28
CA GLY A 117 11.80 -8.40 -13.66
C GLY A 117 10.38 -8.10 -13.19
N ILE A 118 10.22 -7.69 -11.93
CA ILE A 118 8.91 -7.31 -11.37
C ILE A 118 8.31 -6.12 -12.14
N LEU A 119 9.09 -5.04 -12.31
CA LEU A 119 8.61 -3.83 -12.99
C LEU A 119 8.27 -4.10 -14.45
N ALA A 120 9.06 -4.93 -15.15
CA ALA A 120 8.76 -5.34 -16.53
C ALA A 120 7.43 -6.10 -16.61
N ALA A 121 7.16 -7.01 -15.67
CA ALA A 121 5.89 -7.74 -15.62
C ALA A 121 4.70 -6.79 -15.34
N LEU A 122 4.85 -5.84 -14.40
CA LEU A 122 3.80 -4.88 -14.06
C LEU A 122 3.46 -3.90 -15.20
N THR A 123 4.40 -3.64 -16.10
CA THR A 123 4.20 -2.71 -17.25
C THR A 123 3.66 -3.37 -18.51
N ARG A 124 3.43 -4.69 -18.53
CA ARG A 124 2.85 -5.38 -19.66
C ARG A 124 1.39 -4.98 -19.89
N GLU A 125 1.09 -4.43 -21.05
CA GLU A 125 -0.28 -3.97 -21.39
C GLU A 125 -1.19 -5.12 -21.86
N ASP A 126 -0.60 -6.23 -22.31
CA ASP A 126 -1.30 -7.44 -22.78
C ASP A 126 -1.81 -8.35 -21.65
N LEU A 127 -1.45 -8.06 -20.40
CA LEU A 127 -1.83 -8.85 -19.22
C LEU A 127 -2.84 -8.12 -18.35
N SER A 128 -3.80 -8.86 -17.80
CA SER A 128 -4.64 -8.42 -16.69
C SER A 128 -3.80 -8.19 -15.42
N LEU A 129 -4.32 -7.43 -14.46
CA LEU A 129 -3.64 -7.18 -13.17
C LEU A 129 -3.21 -8.50 -12.49
N LYS A 130 -4.08 -9.50 -12.48
CA LYS A 130 -3.77 -10.82 -11.92
C LYS A 130 -2.57 -11.46 -12.61
N GLU A 131 -2.57 -11.51 -13.94
CA GLU A 131 -1.47 -12.10 -14.73
C GLU A 131 -0.17 -11.34 -14.55
N LYS A 132 -0.21 -10.00 -14.44
CA LYS A 132 0.95 -9.16 -14.10
C LYS A 132 1.57 -9.56 -12.76
N ILE A 133 0.74 -9.79 -11.73
CA ILE A 133 1.20 -10.19 -10.40
C ILE A 133 1.84 -11.58 -10.45
N PHE A 134 1.24 -12.53 -11.18
CA PHE A 134 1.81 -13.87 -11.35
C PHE A 134 3.16 -13.81 -12.09
N ALA A 135 3.24 -13.09 -13.21
CA ALA A 135 4.48 -12.95 -13.97
C ALA A 135 5.58 -12.25 -13.15
N ALA A 136 5.22 -11.26 -12.32
CA ALA A 136 6.15 -10.61 -11.41
C ALA A 136 6.64 -11.58 -10.30
N SER A 137 5.73 -12.38 -9.75
CA SER A 137 6.08 -13.44 -8.79
C SER A 137 7.03 -14.45 -9.41
N ASP A 138 6.75 -14.97 -10.60
CA ASP A 138 7.60 -15.94 -11.30
C ASP A 138 9.02 -15.41 -11.50
N SER A 139 9.17 -14.12 -11.78
CA SER A 139 10.48 -13.49 -11.94
C SER A 139 11.32 -13.54 -10.65
N LEU A 140 10.68 -13.57 -9.48
CA LEU A 140 11.35 -13.69 -8.18
C LEU A 140 11.81 -15.12 -7.87
N PHE A 141 11.15 -16.12 -8.44
CA PHE A 141 11.48 -17.52 -8.19
C PHE A 141 12.51 -18.11 -9.17
N LYS A 142 12.94 -17.34 -10.17
CA LYS A 142 13.87 -17.80 -11.22
C LYS A 142 15.14 -18.51 -10.71
N ASP A 143 15.66 -18.08 -9.55
CA ASP A 143 16.88 -18.60 -8.94
C ASP A 143 16.62 -19.42 -7.67
N LEU A 144 15.37 -19.80 -7.44
CA LEU A 144 14.97 -20.66 -6.34
C LEU A 144 14.55 -22.02 -6.88
N ASN A 145 15.04 -23.09 -6.26
CA ASN A 145 14.59 -24.47 -6.55
C ASN A 145 13.16 -24.72 -6.00
N LYS A 146 12.26 -23.79 -6.25
CA LYS A 146 10.86 -23.89 -5.84
C LYS A 146 9.98 -23.68 -7.06
N PRO A 147 8.86 -24.37 -7.18
CA PRO A 147 7.93 -24.12 -8.28
C PRO A 147 7.38 -22.72 -8.17
N PRO A 148 7.12 -22.05 -9.31
CA PRO A 148 6.41 -20.78 -9.33
C PRO A 148 5.03 -20.93 -8.67
N MET A 149 4.39 -19.80 -8.35
CA MET A 149 3.02 -19.81 -7.84
C MET A 149 2.11 -20.59 -8.81
N PRO A 150 1.23 -21.45 -8.30
CA PRO A 150 0.33 -22.19 -9.17
C PRO A 150 -0.62 -21.22 -9.89
N ASP A 151 -0.89 -21.45 -11.17
CA ASP A 151 -1.78 -20.61 -12.00
C ASP A 151 -3.20 -20.50 -11.44
N THR A 152 -3.60 -21.44 -10.60
CA THR A 152 -4.88 -21.45 -9.91
C THR A 152 -4.71 -21.52 -8.41
N ILE A 153 -5.21 -20.52 -7.72
CA ILE A 153 -5.27 -20.51 -6.25
C ILE A 153 -6.62 -21.11 -5.85
N ALA A 154 -6.62 -22.13 -5.00
CA ALA A 154 -7.84 -22.67 -4.44
C ALA A 154 -8.59 -21.62 -3.62
N PRO A 155 -9.92 -21.59 -3.65
CA PRO A 155 -10.70 -20.66 -2.82
C PRO A 155 -10.32 -20.81 -1.33
N PRO A 156 -10.18 -19.68 -0.59
CA PRO A 156 -9.78 -19.72 0.82
C PRO A 156 -10.81 -20.47 1.65
N LYS A 157 -10.33 -21.31 2.58
CA LYS A 157 -11.14 -22.14 3.46
C LYS A 157 -10.77 -21.88 4.92
N GLY A 158 -11.70 -22.10 5.84
CA GLY A 158 -11.46 -22.18 7.28
C GLY A 158 -10.48 -21.12 7.80
N LEU A 159 -9.24 -21.53 8.06
CA LEU A 159 -8.18 -20.66 8.59
C LEU A 159 -7.78 -19.55 7.63
N ASP A 160 -7.79 -19.81 6.31
CA ASP A 160 -7.42 -18.79 5.31
C ASP A 160 -8.39 -17.59 5.37
N LYS A 161 -9.69 -17.85 5.48
CA LYS A 161 -10.71 -16.79 5.64
C LYS A 161 -10.51 -16.01 6.93
N LYS A 162 -10.15 -16.69 8.02
CA LYS A 162 -9.86 -16.04 9.29
C LYS A 162 -8.63 -15.14 9.18
N PHE A 163 -7.57 -15.64 8.55
CA PHE A 163 -6.37 -14.88 8.30
C PHE A 163 -6.63 -13.63 7.44
N LEU A 164 -7.37 -13.79 6.33
CA LEU A 164 -7.80 -12.66 5.49
C LEU A 164 -8.63 -11.63 6.28
N ALA A 165 -9.54 -12.08 7.14
CA ALA A 165 -10.34 -11.18 7.98
C ALA A 165 -9.47 -10.41 8.98
N GLY A 166 -8.43 -11.06 9.51
CA GLY A 166 -7.46 -10.41 10.37
C GLY A 166 -6.67 -9.32 9.68
N LEU A 167 -6.12 -9.63 8.52
CA LEU A 167 -5.42 -8.64 7.69
C LEU A 167 -6.34 -7.51 7.24
N PHE A 168 -7.56 -7.84 6.86
CA PHE A 168 -8.54 -6.85 6.49
C PHE A 168 -8.79 -5.85 7.64
N ALA A 169 -8.96 -6.34 8.86
CA ALA A 169 -9.14 -5.49 10.04
C ALA A 169 -7.91 -4.63 10.35
N LEU A 170 -6.70 -5.13 10.05
CA LEU A 170 -5.45 -4.39 10.21
C LEU A 170 -5.34 -3.21 9.23
N TYR A 171 -5.65 -3.46 7.96
CA TYR A 171 -5.51 -2.46 6.91
C TYR A 171 -6.72 -1.54 6.74
N PHE A 172 -7.89 -1.98 7.13
CA PHE A 172 -9.14 -1.23 7.07
C PHE A 172 -9.82 -1.18 8.45
N PRO A 173 -9.19 -0.56 9.46
CA PRO A 173 -9.76 -0.51 10.82
C PRO A 173 -11.01 0.36 10.83
N ASN A 174 -12.11 -0.22 11.27
CA ASN A 174 -13.40 0.47 11.49
C ASN A 174 -13.65 0.79 12.97
N ASP A 175 -12.75 0.38 13.87
CA ASP A 175 -12.88 0.62 15.30
C ASP A 175 -11.71 1.49 15.78
N PRO A 176 -11.98 2.65 16.42
CA PRO A 176 -10.95 3.50 17.01
C PRO A 176 -10.00 2.78 17.98
N LYS A 177 -10.44 1.66 18.56
CA LYS A 177 -9.60 0.83 19.44
C LYS A 177 -8.36 0.26 18.76
N TYR A 178 -8.44 0.01 17.45
CA TYR A 178 -7.30 -0.47 16.66
C TYR A 178 -6.39 0.67 16.17
N LEU A 179 -6.76 1.92 16.43
CA LEU A 179 -5.94 3.10 16.12
C LEU A 179 -4.98 3.44 17.26
N ASN A 180 -5.14 2.85 18.45
CA ASN A 180 -4.26 3.08 19.61
C ASN A 180 -3.06 2.13 19.59
N LYS A 181 -1.87 2.71 19.81
CA LYS A 181 -0.54 2.11 19.66
C LYS A 181 -0.13 1.06 20.71
N ASP A 182 -1.01 0.57 21.54
CA ASP A 182 -0.70 -0.53 22.47
C ASP A 182 -0.78 -1.89 21.75
N VAL A 183 0.17 -2.07 20.83
CA VAL A 183 0.19 -3.13 19.82
C VAL A 183 0.34 -4.53 20.42
N VAL A 184 0.99 -4.70 21.57
CA VAL A 184 1.26 -6.03 22.16
C VAL A 184 0.02 -6.67 22.75
N PHE A 185 -0.82 -5.91 23.45
CA PHE A 185 -2.07 -6.44 24.02
C PHE A 185 -3.13 -6.70 22.95
N ASN A 186 -3.10 -5.90 21.88
CA ASN A 186 -3.98 -6.07 20.73
C ASN A 186 -3.63 -7.32 19.91
N GLY A 187 -2.37 -7.75 19.85
CA GLY A 187 -1.95 -8.96 19.12
C GLY A 187 -2.52 -10.25 19.70
N ILE A 188 -2.54 -10.40 21.04
CA ILE A 188 -3.11 -11.60 21.70
C ILE A 188 -4.63 -11.58 21.60
N SER A 189 -5.27 -10.43 21.84
CA SER A 189 -6.73 -10.29 21.70
C SER A 189 -7.15 -10.52 20.24
N PHE A 190 -6.38 -10.03 19.28
CA PHE A 190 -6.57 -10.25 17.88
C PHE A 190 -6.41 -11.73 17.48
N ALA A 191 -5.38 -12.41 17.98
CA ALA A 191 -5.17 -13.84 17.73
C ALA A 191 -6.31 -14.70 18.33
N LEU A 192 -6.79 -14.35 19.52
CA LEU A 192 -7.94 -15.03 20.16
C LEU A 192 -9.24 -14.77 19.38
N ASP A 193 -9.49 -13.53 18.94
CA ASP A 193 -10.64 -13.20 18.11
C ASP A 193 -10.60 -13.95 16.78
N LEU A 194 -9.43 -14.05 16.18
CA LEU A 194 -9.19 -14.81 14.96
C LEU A 194 -9.47 -16.32 15.15
N ALA A 195 -9.06 -16.87 16.30
CA ALA A 195 -9.24 -18.29 16.60
C ALA A 195 -10.71 -18.65 16.92
N LEU A 196 -11.41 -17.80 17.67
CA LEU A 196 -12.69 -18.13 18.29
C LEU A 196 -13.91 -17.61 17.53
N LYS A 197 -13.79 -16.52 16.76
CA LYS A 197 -14.93 -15.91 16.05
C LYS A 197 -15.01 -16.32 14.59
N SER A 198 -16.23 -16.29 14.04
CA SER A 198 -16.42 -16.40 12.59
C SER A 198 -15.77 -15.21 11.87
N PRO A 199 -15.08 -15.43 10.74
CA PRO A 199 -14.43 -14.36 10.00
C PRO A 199 -15.48 -13.36 9.50
N LYS A 200 -15.36 -12.11 9.92
CA LYS A 200 -16.21 -11.00 9.48
C LYS A 200 -15.36 -9.85 8.96
N PHE A 201 -15.83 -9.23 7.90
CA PHE A 201 -15.20 -8.10 7.24
C PHE A 201 -16.06 -6.87 7.49
N LYS A 202 -15.56 -5.92 8.27
CA LYS A 202 -16.32 -4.74 8.65
C LYS A 202 -15.98 -3.56 7.75
N VAL A 203 -16.98 -3.03 7.05
CA VAL A 203 -16.87 -1.84 6.19
C VAL A 203 -18.04 -0.89 6.54
N VAL A 204 -17.73 0.38 6.81
CA VAL A 204 -18.72 1.44 7.13
C VAL A 204 -19.78 0.95 8.14
N ASN A 205 -19.34 0.52 9.33
CA ASN A 205 -20.22 0.06 10.42
C ASN A 205 -21.08 -1.19 10.16
N ARG A 206 -20.93 -1.86 9.00
CA ARG A 206 -21.60 -3.12 8.67
C ARG A 206 -20.58 -4.26 8.56
N SER A 207 -20.99 -5.45 9.01
CA SER A 207 -20.18 -6.67 8.90
C SER A 207 -20.70 -7.54 7.77
N TYR A 208 -19.77 -8.04 6.95
CA TYR A 208 -20.03 -8.88 5.79
C TYR A 208 -19.36 -10.23 5.94
N SER A 209 -19.88 -11.25 5.29
CA SER A 209 -19.19 -12.53 5.08
C SER A 209 -18.15 -12.40 3.95
N PHE A 210 -17.25 -13.37 3.85
CA PHE A 210 -16.31 -13.45 2.73
C PHE A 210 -17.07 -13.56 1.40
N GLU A 211 -18.10 -14.39 1.36
CA GLU A 211 -18.89 -14.67 0.17
C GLU A 211 -19.64 -13.44 -0.35
N GLU A 212 -20.22 -12.64 0.56
CA GLU A 212 -20.90 -11.40 0.17
C GLU A 212 -19.95 -10.42 -0.53
N LEU A 213 -18.73 -10.25 -0.02
CA LEU A 213 -17.77 -9.32 -0.61
C LEU A 213 -17.08 -9.88 -1.85
N ASN A 214 -16.68 -11.16 -1.82
CA ASN A 214 -15.95 -11.78 -2.93
C ASN A 214 -16.82 -11.96 -4.18
N ASN A 215 -18.12 -12.24 -4.01
CA ASN A 215 -19.05 -12.47 -5.11
C ASN A 215 -19.76 -11.18 -5.57
N PHE A 216 -19.51 -10.04 -4.92
CA PHE A 216 -20.11 -8.78 -5.34
C PHE A 216 -19.61 -8.38 -6.73
N PRO A 217 -20.50 -7.92 -7.64
CA PRO A 217 -20.14 -7.64 -9.02
C PRO A 217 -18.98 -6.63 -9.14
N TRP A 218 -18.00 -6.99 -9.95
CA TRP A 218 -16.85 -6.17 -10.32
C TRP A 218 -16.97 -5.79 -11.79
N PRO A 219 -16.59 -4.57 -12.21
CA PRO A 219 -16.66 -4.22 -13.63
C PRO A 219 -15.70 -5.10 -14.43
N GLU A 220 -16.19 -5.64 -15.54
CA GLU A 220 -15.43 -6.55 -16.40
C GLU A 220 -15.46 -6.06 -17.86
N ASN A 221 -14.31 -6.15 -18.53
CA ASN A 221 -14.16 -5.92 -19.96
C ASN A 221 -14.72 -4.57 -20.49
N ASN A 222 -14.65 -3.52 -19.70
CA ASN A 222 -15.10 -2.18 -20.08
C ASN A 222 -14.04 -1.12 -19.72
N ALA A 223 -14.29 0.14 -20.07
CA ALA A 223 -13.37 1.25 -19.78
C ALA A 223 -13.10 1.40 -18.28
N GLU A 224 -14.12 1.24 -17.44
CA GLU A 224 -14.02 1.36 -15.99
C GLU A 224 -13.12 0.26 -15.37
N SER A 225 -13.23 -1.00 -15.85
CA SER A 225 -12.35 -2.07 -15.38
C SER A 225 -10.89 -1.79 -15.73
N LYS A 226 -10.63 -1.21 -16.91
CA LYS A 226 -9.28 -0.83 -17.34
C LYS A 226 -8.71 0.31 -16.49
N GLU A 227 -9.53 1.32 -16.15
CA GLU A 227 -9.11 2.41 -15.25
C GLU A 227 -8.80 1.90 -13.84
N ILE A 228 -9.57 0.94 -13.34
CA ILE A 228 -9.32 0.30 -12.05
C ILE A 228 -8.01 -0.50 -12.09
N ASP A 229 -7.80 -1.31 -13.11
CA ASP A 229 -6.58 -2.11 -13.27
C ASP A 229 -5.34 -1.21 -13.42
N ASP A 230 -5.47 -0.08 -14.13
CA ASP A 230 -4.42 0.93 -14.22
C ASP A 230 -4.08 1.55 -12.85
N LEU A 231 -5.09 1.97 -12.09
CA LEU A 231 -4.90 2.51 -10.75
C LEU A 231 -4.18 1.52 -9.83
N LEU A 232 -4.62 0.27 -9.80
CA LEU A 232 -4.02 -0.76 -8.95
C LEU A 232 -2.60 -1.14 -9.42
N THR A 233 -2.37 -1.18 -10.74
CA THR A 233 -1.03 -1.40 -11.32
C THR A 233 -0.08 -0.26 -10.94
N ARG A 234 -0.51 1.00 -11.05
CA ARG A 234 0.29 2.17 -10.65
C ARG A 234 0.61 2.16 -9.15
N PHE A 235 -0.34 1.73 -8.33
CA PHE A 235 -0.10 1.57 -6.89
C PHE A 235 1.00 0.53 -6.63
N LEU A 236 0.89 -0.68 -7.21
CA LEU A 236 1.90 -1.73 -7.07
C LEU A 236 3.27 -1.27 -7.62
N TYR A 237 3.28 -0.70 -8.82
CA TYR A 237 4.49 -0.19 -9.44
C TYR A 237 5.20 0.83 -8.55
N SER A 238 4.44 1.80 -8.00
CA SER A 238 4.99 2.82 -7.12
C SER A 238 5.62 2.22 -5.86
N ARG A 239 5.02 1.17 -5.28
CA ARG A 239 5.56 0.48 -4.10
C ARG A 239 6.85 -0.26 -4.42
N VAL A 240 6.90 -0.97 -5.53
CA VAL A 240 8.09 -1.69 -5.98
C VAL A 240 9.20 -0.69 -6.37
N PHE A 241 8.93 0.26 -7.25
CA PHE A 241 9.89 1.26 -7.69
C PHE A 241 10.47 2.07 -6.52
N GLY A 242 9.63 2.47 -5.57
CA GLY A 242 10.05 3.21 -4.38
C GLY A 242 10.73 2.38 -3.31
N LYS A 243 10.82 1.06 -3.44
CA LYS A 243 11.35 0.12 -2.43
C LYS A 243 10.57 0.18 -1.10
N TRP A 244 9.25 0.42 -1.18
CA TRP A 244 8.37 0.54 -0.02
C TRP A 244 7.65 -0.76 0.32
N TYR A 245 8.24 -1.92 0.06
CA TYR A 245 7.59 -3.22 0.26
C TYR A 245 8.46 -4.27 0.94
N PHE A 246 9.74 -4.00 1.19
CA PHE A 246 10.67 -4.94 1.82
C PHE A 246 11.70 -4.21 2.68
N GLY A 247 12.46 -4.95 3.48
CA GLY A 247 13.60 -4.46 4.26
C GLY A 247 13.23 -3.33 5.21
N GLY A 248 14.14 -2.39 5.38
CA GLY A 248 13.92 -1.20 6.23
C GLY A 248 12.86 -0.24 5.70
N GLY A 249 12.43 -0.38 4.46
CA GLY A 249 11.36 0.40 3.84
C GLY A 249 9.97 -0.06 4.28
N PHE A 250 9.82 -1.36 4.60
CA PHE A 250 8.56 -1.93 5.03
C PHE A 250 8.77 -3.20 5.86
N ALA A 251 8.46 -3.13 7.15
CA ALA A 251 8.32 -4.30 8.03
C ALA A 251 9.52 -5.27 8.12
N GLN A 252 10.68 -4.93 7.59
CA GLN A 252 11.86 -5.78 7.52
C GLN A 252 11.63 -7.14 6.80
N LEU A 253 10.71 -7.17 5.86
CA LEU A 253 10.41 -8.34 5.05
C LEU A 253 11.56 -8.64 4.07
N SER A 254 11.71 -9.91 3.69
CA SER A 254 12.48 -10.29 2.50
C SER A 254 11.79 -9.77 1.23
N VAL A 255 12.53 -9.71 0.12
CA VAL A 255 11.99 -9.20 -1.16
C VAL A 255 10.78 -10.01 -1.62
N ILE A 256 10.86 -11.34 -1.53
CA ILE A 256 9.76 -12.23 -1.94
C ILE A 256 8.56 -12.07 -1.00
N ALA A 257 8.77 -12.11 0.31
CA ALA A 257 7.69 -11.94 1.26
C ALA A 257 7.03 -10.57 1.12
N GLY A 258 7.82 -9.51 0.94
CA GLY A 258 7.31 -8.16 0.73
C GLY A 258 6.48 -8.04 -0.55
N PHE A 259 6.92 -8.65 -1.66
CA PHE A 259 6.15 -8.64 -2.90
C PHE A 259 4.83 -9.44 -2.76
N HIS A 260 4.87 -10.63 -2.17
CA HIS A 260 3.66 -11.41 -1.94
C HIS A 260 2.70 -10.74 -0.95
N HIS A 261 3.23 -10.01 0.03
CA HIS A 261 2.41 -9.16 0.89
C HIS A 261 1.67 -8.09 0.07
N LEU A 262 2.35 -7.40 -0.88
CA LEU A 262 1.68 -6.46 -1.79
C LEU A 262 0.61 -7.16 -2.64
N ALA A 263 0.93 -8.35 -3.18
CA ALA A 263 -0.02 -9.13 -3.97
C ALA A 263 -1.29 -9.48 -3.15
N LEU A 264 -1.12 -9.80 -1.85
CA LEU A 264 -2.23 -10.11 -0.96
C LEU A 264 -3.10 -8.89 -0.61
N LEU A 265 -2.56 -7.67 -0.72
CA LEU A 265 -3.38 -6.46 -0.55
C LEU A 265 -4.44 -6.32 -1.67
N MET A 266 -4.22 -6.90 -2.85
CA MET A 266 -5.17 -6.79 -3.98
C MET A 266 -6.54 -7.41 -3.66
N PRO A 267 -6.66 -8.68 -3.23
CA PRO A 267 -7.95 -9.23 -2.83
C PRO A 267 -8.57 -8.49 -1.64
N LEU A 268 -7.76 -8.01 -0.69
CA LEU A 268 -8.28 -7.21 0.43
C LEU A 268 -8.88 -5.88 -0.04
N MET A 269 -8.22 -5.19 -0.98
CA MET A 269 -8.75 -3.97 -1.59
C MET A 269 -10.04 -4.25 -2.37
N ARG A 270 -10.09 -5.36 -3.13
CA ARG A 270 -11.30 -5.78 -3.84
C ARG A 270 -12.47 -5.95 -2.88
N MET A 271 -12.27 -6.64 -1.77
CA MET A 271 -13.29 -6.87 -0.75
C MET A 271 -13.73 -5.56 -0.07
N HIS A 272 -12.79 -4.67 0.24
CA HIS A 272 -13.12 -3.38 0.85
C HIS A 272 -13.93 -2.49 -0.11
N ALA A 273 -13.52 -2.39 -1.38
CA ALA A 273 -14.27 -1.66 -2.40
C ALA A 273 -15.69 -2.22 -2.60
N ALA A 274 -15.84 -3.56 -2.60
CA ALA A 274 -17.16 -4.21 -2.62
C ALA A 274 -18.02 -3.81 -1.43
N GLY A 275 -17.46 -3.79 -0.22
CA GLY A 275 -18.16 -3.34 0.98
C GLY A 275 -18.60 -1.89 0.92
N LEU A 276 -17.79 -1.00 0.35
CA LEU A 276 -18.15 0.42 0.12
C LEU A 276 -19.30 0.53 -0.90
N ALA A 277 -19.22 -0.18 -2.01
CA ALA A 277 -20.25 -0.21 -3.05
C ALA A 277 -21.59 -0.71 -2.48
N ILE A 278 -21.58 -1.80 -1.73
CA ILE A 278 -22.78 -2.32 -1.04
C ILE A 278 -23.34 -1.28 -0.06
N ALA A 279 -22.48 -0.64 0.73
CA ALA A 279 -22.90 0.34 1.74
C ALA A 279 -23.61 1.55 1.12
N ARG A 280 -23.24 1.97 -0.09
CA ARG A 280 -23.92 3.05 -0.82
C ARG A 280 -25.07 2.59 -1.72
N GLY A 281 -25.40 1.29 -1.71
CA GLY A 281 -26.51 0.73 -2.50
C GLY A 281 -26.20 0.57 -3.99
N ALA A 282 -24.95 0.48 -4.39
CA ALA A 282 -24.57 0.27 -5.80
C ALA A 282 -24.83 -1.17 -6.23
N ALA A 283 -25.05 -1.37 -7.53
CA ALA A 283 -25.23 -2.69 -8.13
C ALA A 283 -23.90 -3.42 -8.40
N LYS A 284 -22.80 -2.68 -8.50
CA LYS A 284 -21.42 -3.18 -8.74
C LYS A 284 -20.42 -2.24 -8.10
N VAL A 285 -19.17 -2.69 -8.00
CA VAL A 285 -18.03 -1.83 -7.66
C VAL A 285 -17.81 -0.80 -8.77
N GLU A 286 -17.50 0.42 -8.40
CA GLU A 286 -17.13 1.52 -9.29
C GLU A 286 -15.72 2.03 -8.97
N LEU A 287 -15.12 2.77 -9.91
CA LEU A 287 -13.77 3.34 -9.74
C LEU A 287 -13.64 4.15 -8.44
N ILE A 288 -14.67 4.88 -8.05
CA ILE A 288 -14.65 5.69 -6.81
C ILE A 288 -14.48 4.82 -5.55
N ASP A 289 -15.07 3.63 -5.51
CA ASP A 289 -14.93 2.71 -4.38
C ASP A 289 -13.47 2.23 -4.26
N VAL A 290 -12.84 1.97 -5.40
CA VAL A 290 -11.42 1.57 -5.46
C VAL A 290 -10.51 2.74 -5.09
N MET A 291 -10.77 3.95 -5.56
CA MET A 291 -10.00 5.15 -5.19
C MET A 291 -10.04 5.41 -3.68
N VAL A 292 -11.23 5.30 -3.05
CA VAL A 292 -11.37 5.43 -1.59
C VAL A 292 -10.59 4.34 -0.88
N THR A 293 -10.69 3.10 -1.36
CA THR A 293 -9.99 1.95 -0.80
C THR A 293 -8.47 2.13 -0.86
N VAL A 294 -7.91 2.50 -2.02
CA VAL A 294 -6.46 2.72 -2.19
C VAL A 294 -5.97 3.83 -1.27
N ARG A 295 -6.75 4.92 -1.13
CA ARG A 295 -6.41 6.01 -0.21
C ARG A 295 -6.34 5.57 1.24
N GLN A 296 -7.33 4.82 1.72
CA GLN A 296 -7.36 4.32 3.10
C GLN A 296 -6.23 3.33 3.36
N LEU A 297 -5.98 2.42 2.41
CA LEU A 297 -4.86 1.49 2.50
C LEU A 297 -3.52 2.22 2.56
N GLU A 298 -3.33 3.25 1.74
CA GLU A 298 -2.10 4.04 1.70
C GLU A 298 -1.76 4.66 3.06
N GLU A 299 -2.76 5.12 3.81
CA GLU A 299 -2.57 5.64 5.17
C GLU A 299 -2.01 4.57 6.09
N LYS A 300 -2.47 3.34 5.98
CA LYS A 300 -2.08 2.23 6.87
C LYS A 300 -0.78 1.56 6.44
N VAL A 301 -0.55 1.38 5.16
CA VAL A 301 0.68 0.77 4.65
C VAL A 301 1.92 1.63 4.96
N GLN A 302 1.77 2.95 5.04
CA GLN A 302 2.86 3.83 5.47
C GLN A 302 3.13 3.76 6.99
N GLU A 303 2.07 3.51 7.78
CA GLU A 303 2.13 3.46 9.24
C GLU A 303 2.35 2.03 9.79
N ALA A 304 2.05 1.00 9.00
CA ALA A 304 2.17 -0.40 9.39
C ALA A 304 3.65 -0.79 9.51
N VAL A 305 4.22 -0.43 10.62
CA VAL A 305 5.39 -1.12 11.14
C VAL A 305 4.88 -2.47 11.63
N LEU A 306 4.91 -3.48 10.76
CA LEU A 306 4.86 -4.86 11.23
C LEU A 306 6.09 -5.00 12.15
N ASP A 307 5.91 -5.34 13.38
CA ASP A 307 7.03 -5.62 14.27
C ASP A 307 7.81 -6.86 13.79
N GLY A 308 9.00 -7.10 14.32
CA GLY A 308 9.84 -8.21 13.88
C GLY A 308 9.16 -9.59 14.03
N TYR A 309 8.19 -9.75 14.93
CA TYR A 309 7.40 -10.98 15.08
C TYR A 309 6.40 -11.14 13.93
N SER A 310 5.75 -10.06 13.53
CA SER A 310 4.82 -10.08 12.38
C SER A 310 5.56 -10.35 11.08
N ALA A 311 6.78 -9.80 10.90
CA ALA A 311 7.62 -10.08 9.75
C ALA A 311 8.03 -11.57 9.70
N ALA A 312 8.46 -12.16 10.82
CA ALA A 312 8.81 -13.58 10.90
C ALA A 312 7.59 -14.48 10.61
N LEU A 313 6.40 -14.11 11.10
CA LEU A 313 5.16 -14.85 10.82
C LEU A 313 4.80 -14.78 9.34
N TRP A 314 4.97 -13.64 8.70
CA TRP A 314 4.76 -13.48 7.26
C TRP A 314 5.69 -14.37 6.44
N GLU A 315 6.98 -14.40 6.78
CA GLU A 315 7.95 -15.29 6.14
C GLU A 315 7.53 -16.77 6.29
N LEU A 316 7.02 -17.14 7.46
CA LEU A 316 6.58 -18.52 7.73
C LEU A 316 5.31 -18.90 6.96
N ILE A 317 4.39 -17.97 6.72
CA ILE A 317 3.12 -18.22 6.04
C ILE A 317 3.31 -18.29 4.52
N LEU A 318 4.24 -17.49 3.97
CA LEU A 318 4.46 -17.39 2.53
C LEU A 318 5.46 -18.40 1.99
N PHE A 319 6.17 -19.14 2.86
CA PHE A 319 7.15 -20.17 2.56
C PHE A 319 6.86 -21.47 3.28
#